data_8459f633aee63dd612b98ba98db820cc
#
_entry.id   8459f633aee63dd612b98ba98db820cc
#
_cell.length_a   1.000
_cell.length_b   1.000
_cell.length_c   1.000
_cell.angle_alpha   90.00
_cell.angle_beta   90.00
_cell.angle_gamma   90.00
#
_symmetry.space_group_name_H-M   'P 1'
#
loop_
_entity.id
_entity.type
_entity.pdbx_description
1 polymer ?
#
loop_
_entity_poly.entity_id
_entity_poly.type
_entity_poly.pdbx_seq_one_letter_code
_entity_poly.pdbx_strand_id
1 'polypeptide(L)'
;MTATSERPLQGRRVLLCVGGGIAAYKALELVRRLRDAGAEVQVAMTAGAQQFVTPLSFQALSGHITRTTLWDSSAEQAMGHLELARWAQQVVVAPATADLLARLAHGLADDLVGTLCLASTAPLTVCPAMNHRMWLHPATQANIATLRQRGAHVVGPNDGPLAEGESGPGRLAEPEQIVAALAGSGGSAQSAIPALAMVAAGTAAPRSTSHDGALRGLRLLISAGPTYEDLDPVRYLGNRSSGKMGFALAAAAVRRGAQVVLVSGPVQLPTPDGVQRIDVRSAAQMRQAVLGALPADIYIGTAAVADYTPKQALTEKIKKNGDTLTLELIRTPDILAEVAAQTQALKLVVGFAAETHDIERYARGKLADKHLDLIIANQVGVAGNGFESDQNAATAYWQHGARSFPAVIKTQLAEQLLDLIAERLHA
;
A
#
# COMPACT_ATOMS: atom_id res chain seq x y z
N MET A 1 -1.75 23.42 52.71
CA MET A 1 -0.86 23.70 51.57
C MET A 1 -1.11 22.59 50.56
N THR A 2 -1.99 22.85 49.60
CA THR A 2 -2.29 21.89 48.48
C THR A 2 -1.14 21.99 47.51
N ALA A 3 -0.38 20.92 47.38
CA ALA A 3 0.64 20.78 46.33
C ALA A 3 -0.08 20.94 44.97
N THR A 4 0.22 22.02 44.27
CA THR A 4 -0.14 22.21 42.88
C THR A 4 0.52 21.10 42.12
N SER A 5 -0.25 20.08 41.74
CA SER A 5 0.21 19.01 40.85
C SER A 5 0.70 19.68 39.57
N GLU A 6 2.02 19.76 39.38
CA GLU A 6 2.59 20.22 38.10
C GLU A 6 2.07 19.31 36.99
N ARG A 7 1.33 19.87 36.05
CA ARG A 7 0.87 19.18 34.86
C ARG A 7 1.95 19.30 33.77
N PRO A 8 2.82 18.30 33.61
CA PRO A 8 4.07 18.43 32.83
C PRO A 8 3.84 18.64 31.32
N LEU A 9 2.62 18.42 30.85
CA LEU A 9 2.25 18.62 29.43
C LEU A 9 1.17 19.71 29.26
N GLN A 10 1.05 20.66 30.23
CA GLN A 10 0.03 21.70 30.23
C GLN A 10 0.02 22.48 28.89
N GLY A 11 -1.14 22.45 28.22
CA GLY A 11 -1.36 23.14 26.95
C GLY A 11 -0.64 22.56 25.73
N ARG A 12 0.07 21.42 25.86
CA ARG A 12 0.69 20.75 24.72
C ARG A 12 -0.34 20.02 23.86
N ARG A 13 -0.21 20.17 22.55
CA ARG A 13 -1.06 19.54 21.55
C ARG A 13 -0.38 18.25 21.06
N VAL A 14 -0.95 17.12 21.44
CA VAL A 14 -0.44 15.77 21.15
C VAL A 14 -1.34 15.08 20.13
N LEU A 15 -0.78 14.68 19.01
CA LEU A 15 -1.43 13.80 18.05
C LEU A 15 -1.03 12.35 18.36
N LEU A 16 -1.97 11.55 18.84
CA LEU A 16 -1.78 10.13 19.12
C LEU A 16 -2.21 9.31 17.89
N CYS A 17 -1.26 8.63 17.27
CA CYS A 17 -1.46 7.70 16.17
C CYS A 17 -1.49 6.27 16.71
N VAL A 18 -2.60 5.54 16.51
CA VAL A 18 -2.79 4.21 17.09
C VAL A 18 -2.64 3.14 16.02
N GLY A 19 -1.63 2.26 16.19
CA GLY A 19 -1.37 1.12 15.32
C GLY A 19 -2.19 -0.12 15.68
N GLY A 20 -2.34 -1.05 14.72
CA GLY A 20 -3.16 -2.27 14.83
C GLY A 20 -2.43 -3.41 15.56
N GLY A 21 -2.75 -3.62 16.81
CA GLY A 21 -2.26 -4.75 17.61
C GLY A 21 -3.02 -4.84 18.93
N ILE A 22 -2.88 -5.98 19.64
CA ILE A 22 -3.59 -6.20 20.90
C ILE A 22 -3.31 -5.06 21.91
N ALA A 23 -2.11 -4.49 21.90
CA ALA A 23 -1.73 -3.39 22.80
C ALA A 23 -2.48 -2.07 22.56
N ALA A 24 -3.31 -1.98 21.49
CA ALA A 24 -4.13 -0.79 21.21
C ALA A 24 -5.09 -0.43 22.35
N TYR A 25 -5.53 -1.40 23.17
CA TYR A 25 -6.36 -1.10 24.35
C TYR A 25 -5.65 -0.22 25.38
N LYS A 26 -4.31 -0.32 25.49
CA LYS A 26 -3.52 0.53 26.39
C LYS A 26 -3.45 2.00 25.93
N ALA A 27 -3.67 2.25 24.63
CA ALA A 27 -3.72 3.61 24.12
C ALA A 27 -4.91 4.41 24.67
N LEU A 28 -5.98 3.76 25.10
CA LEU A 28 -7.08 4.42 25.81
C LEU A 28 -6.62 5.02 27.16
N GLU A 29 -5.86 4.24 27.92
CA GLU A 29 -5.29 4.73 29.17
C GLU A 29 -4.24 5.82 28.90
N LEU A 30 -3.45 5.67 27.84
CA LEU A 30 -2.48 6.71 27.43
C LEU A 30 -3.19 8.04 27.14
N VAL A 31 -4.35 8.07 26.47
CA VAL A 31 -5.15 9.29 26.26
C VAL A 31 -5.52 9.91 27.60
N ARG A 32 -5.98 9.13 28.57
CA ARG A 32 -6.34 9.63 29.91
C ARG A 32 -5.13 10.26 30.60
N ARG A 33 -3.98 9.55 30.63
CA ARG A 33 -2.74 10.05 31.27
C ARG A 33 -2.20 11.31 30.61
N LEU A 34 -2.26 11.40 29.28
CA LEU A 34 -1.86 12.62 28.55
C LEU A 34 -2.74 13.80 28.95
N ARG A 35 -4.06 13.61 29.05
CA ARG A 35 -5.00 14.64 29.47
C ARG A 35 -4.85 15.02 30.95
N ASP A 36 -4.63 14.06 31.81
CA ASP A 36 -4.35 14.31 33.26
C ASP A 36 -3.05 15.12 33.40
N ALA A 37 -2.06 14.88 32.54
CA ALA A 37 -0.83 15.67 32.46
C ALA A 37 -1.03 17.07 31.83
N GLY A 38 -2.24 17.40 31.37
CA GLY A 38 -2.61 18.72 30.84
C GLY A 38 -2.50 18.86 29.31
N ALA A 39 -2.27 17.79 28.58
CA ALA A 39 -2.21 17.82 27.11
C ALA A 39 -3.62 17.90 26.49
N GLU A 40 -3.70 18.58 25.36
CA GLU A 40 -4.79 18.44 24.41
C GLU A 40 -4.47 17.30 23.45
N VAL A 41 -5.36 16.30 23.32
CA VAL A 41 -5.09 15.07 22.59
C VAL A 41 -6.08 14.90 21.45
N GLN A 42 -5.56 14.77 20.24
CA GLN A 42 -6.33 14.27 19.09
C GLN A 42 -5.82 12.88 18.68
N VAL A 43 -6.71 12.04 18.16
CA VAL A 43 -6.41 10.64 17.89
C VAL A 43 -6.66 10.31 16.43
N ALA A 44 -5.66 9.65 15.81
CA ALA A 44 -5.77 9.03 14.49
C ALA A 44 -5.51 7.52 14.62
N MET A 45 -6.29 6.71 13.90
CA MET A 45 -6.21 5.25 13.95
C MET A 45 -5.91 4.67 12.58
N THR A 46 -5.04 3.64 12.55
CA THR A 46 -4.94 2.79 11.36
C THR A 46 -6.18 1.90 11.22
N ALA A 47 -6.43 1.38 10.01
CA ALA A 47 -7.50 0.40 9.81
C ALA A 47 -7.32 -0.84 10.70
N GLY A 48 -6.08 -1.29 10.93
CA GLY A 48 -5.76 -2.37 11.85
C GLY A 48 -6.09 -2.08 13.30
N ALA A 49 -5.93 -0.83 13.76
CA ALA A 49 -6.27 -0.45 15.14
C ALA A 49 -7.76 -0.59 15.42
N GLN A 50 -8.62 -0.29 14.45
CA GLN A 50 -10.07 -0.36 14.56
C GLN A 50 -10.59 -1.80 14.75
N GLN A 51 -9.78 -2.82 14.47
CA GLN A 51 -10.11 -4.22 14.74
C GLN A 51 -9.99 -4.58 16.24
N PHE A 52 -9.24 -3.80 17.01
CA PHE A 52 -9.02 -4.04 18.44
C PHE A 52 -9.77 -3.05 19.35
N VAL A 53 -9.93 -1.81 18.92
CA VAL A 53 -10.56 -0.76 19.69
C VAL A 53 -11.40 0.13 18.78
N THR A 54 -12.59 0.54 19.22
CA THR A 54 -13.46 1.38 18.40
C THR A 54 -13.03 2.85 18.42
N PRO A 55 -13.21 3.61 17.32
CA PRO A 55 -12.97 5.05 17.29
C PRO A 55 -13.78 5.81 18.35
N LEU A 56 -15.00 5.35 18.65
CA LEU A 56 -15.88 5.95 19.65
C LEU A 56 -15.26 5.95 21.04
N SER A 57 -14.49 4.89 21.40
CA SER A 57 -13.81 4.82 22.70
C SER A 57 -12.77 5.94 22.86
N PHE A 58 -12.00 6.21 21.80
CA PHE A 58 -11.04 7.31 21.80
C PHE A 58 -11.72 8.68 21.77
N GLN A 59 -12.79 8.84 21.00
CA GLN A 59 -13.57 10.08 20.97
C GLN A 59 -14.14 10.44 22.36
N ALA A 60 -14.68 9.47 23.07
CA ALA A 60 -15.21 9.67 24.42
C ALA A 60 -14.11 10.12 25.41
N LEU A 61 -12.89 9.59 25.29
CA LEU A 61 -11.77 9.91 26.17
C LEU A 61 -11.04 11.19 25.79
N SER A 62 -10.83 11.45 24.49
CA SER A 62 -10.12 12.66 24.03
C SER A 62 -11.01 13.90 24.02
N GLY A 63 -12.33 13.73 23.84
CA GLY A 63 -13.28 14.83 23.61
C GLY A 63 -13.28 15.35 22.17
N HIS A 64 -12.52 14.72 21.26
CA HIS A 64 -12.40 15.07 19.85
C HIS A 64 -12.79 13.90 18.96
N ILE A 65 -13.26 14.17 17.75
CA ILE A 65 -13.57 13.15 16.75
C ILE A 65 -12.29 12.38 16.41
N THR A 66 -12.34 11.05 16.56
CA THR A 66 -11.22 10.18 16.18
C THR A 66 -11.14 10.03 14.68
N ARG A 67 -9.97 10.30 14.11
CA ARG A 67 -9.74 10.26 12.68
C ARG A 67 -9.34 8.85 12.24
N THR A 68 -9.97 8.33 11.19
CA THR A 68 -9.77 6.94 10.75
C THR A 68 -9.44 6.78 9.26
N THR A 69 -9.69 7.81 8.46
CA THR A 69 -9.46 7.79 7.01
C THR A 69 -9.02 9.15 6.50
N LEU A 70 -8.26 9.16 5.41
CA LEU A 70 -7.90 10.38 4.67
C LEU A 70 -9.11 11.00 3.94
N TRP A 71 -10.14 10.20 3.65
CA TRP A 71 -11.22 10.56 2.74
C TRP A 71 -12.53 10.89 3.45
N ASP A 72 -12.47 11.33 4.70
CA ASP A 72 -13.63 11.78 5.45
C ASP A 72 -13.92 13.24 5.13
N SER A 73 -14.89 13.48 4.23
CA SER A 73 -15.26 14.83 3.79
C SER A 73 -15.79 15.72 4.93
N SER A 74 -16.42 15.14 5.96
CA SER A 74 -16.91 15.89 7.13
C SER A 74 -15.75 16.32 8.03
N ALA A 75 -14.76 15.47 8.17
CA ALA A 75 -13.57 15.74 8.93
C ALA A 75 -12.61 16.72 8.22
N GLU A 76 -12.51 16.65 6.88
CA GLU A 76 -11.76 17.62 6.07
C GLU A 76 -12.35 19.04 6.14
N GLN A 77 -13.67 19.20 6.27
CA GLN A 77 -14.32 20.49 6.47
C GLN A 77 -14.06 21.09 7.85
N ALA A 78 -13.86 20.26 8.87
CA ALA A 78 -13.63 20.71 10.25
C ALA A 78 -12.14 21.04 10.49
N MET A 79 -11.25 20.14 10.16
CA MET A 79 -9.78 20.26 10.21
C MET A 79 -9.18 19.22 9.31
N GLY A 80 -8.66 19.60 8.13
CA GLY A 80 -8.03 18.70 7.18
C GLY A 80 -6.81 17.97 7.76
N HIS A 81 -6.41 16.87 7.15
CA HIS A 81 -5.25 16.08 7.62
C HIS A 81 -3.96 16.92 7.69
N LEU A 82 -3.74 17.86 6.76
CA LEU A 82 -2.59 18.77 6.81
C LEU A 82 -2.69 19.78 7.94
N GLU A 83 -3.90 20.24 8.29
CA GLU A 83 -4.12 21.13 9.43
C GLU A 83 -3.89 20.40 10.75
N LEU A 84 -4.35 19.14 10.83
CA LEU A 84 -4.10 18.28 11.99
C LEU A 84 -2.60 18.01 12.18
N ALA A 85 -1.87 17.77 11.09
CA ALA A 85 -0.42 17.58 11.14
C ALA A 85 0.31 18.86 11.63
N ARG A 86 -0.15 20.05 11.22
CA ARG A 86 0.38 21.36 11.68
C ARG A 86 -0.06 21.71 13.11
N TRP A 87 -1.24 21.27 13.51
CA TRP A 87 -1.77 21.48 14.85
C TRP A 87 -0.91 20.79 15.91
N ALA A 88 -0.38 19.61 15.60
CA ALA A 88 0.39 18.80 16.53
C ALA A 88 1.73 19.48 16.89
N GLN A 89 2.02 19.53 18.19
CA GLN A 89 3.32 19.92 18.73
C GLN A 89 4.17 18.69 19.10
N GLN A 90 3.54 17.53 19.22
CA GLN A 90 4.16 16.21 19.34
C GLN A 90 3.29 15.17 18.62
N VAL A 91 3.94 14.27 17.91
CA VAL A 91 3.30 13.09 17.31
C VAL A 91 3.76 11.86 18.06
N VAL A 92 2.82 11.05 18.54
CA VAL A 92 3.07 9.82 19.29
C VAL A 92 2.44 8.65 18.56
N VAL A 93 3.21 7.64 18.24
CA VAL A 93 2.71 6.40 17.61
C VAL A 93 2.72 5.30 18.68
N ALA A 94 1.55 4.97 19.21
CA ALA A 94 1.39 4.00 20.29
C ALA A 94 0.06 3.21 20.20
N PRO A 95 0.10 1.87 20.02
CA PRO A 95 1.28 1.07 19.77
C PRO A 95 1.84 1.25 18.35
N ALA A 96 3.15 1.15 18.18
CA ALA A 96 3.81 1.07 16.89
C ALA A 96 4.12 -0.40 16.56
N THR A 97 3.38 -0.97 15.60
CA THR A 97 3.62 -2.34 15.13
C THR A 97 4.86 -2.41 14.22
N ALA A 98 5.39 -3.60 13.99
CA ALA A 98 6.52 -3.80 13.08
C ALA A 98 6.23 -3.26 11.67
N ASP A 99 5.00 -3.48 11.16
CA ASP A 99 4.54 -2.93 9.89
C ASP A 99 4.54 -1.39 9.91
N LEU A 100 3.92 -0.78 10.93
CA LEU A 100 3.85 0.68 11.02
C LEU A 100 5.24 1.32 11.15
N LEU A 101 6.15 0.70 11.92
CA LEU A 101 7.56 1.13 12.00
C LEU A 101 8.26 1.07 10.64
N ALA A 102 8.04 -0.01 9.86
CA ALA A 102 8.59 -0.14 8.52
C ALA A 102 8.06 0.95 7.60
N ARG A 103 6.74 1.20 7.60
CA ARG A 103 6.09 2.25 6.79
C ARG A 103 6.65 3.63 7.11
N LEU A 104 6.76 3.99 8.38
CA LEU A 104 7.34 5.26 8.82
C LEU A 104 8.82 5.38 8.45
N ALA A 105 9.61 4.30 8.60
CA ALA A 105 11.02 4.28 8.23
C ALA A 105 11.23 4.46 6.73
N HIS A 106 10.30 4.04 5.90
CA HIS A 106 10.37 4.18 4.43
C HIS A 106 9.57 5.36 3.87
N GLY A 107 8.92 6.16 4.74
CA GLY A 107 8.13 7.34 4.33
C GLY A 107 6.87 6.96 3.54
N LEU A 108 6.27 5.80 3.81
CA LEU A 108 5.02 5.39 3.20
C LEU A 108 3.84 6.12 3.84
N ALA A 109 3.05 6.79 3.03
CA ALA A 109 1.95 7.67 3.45
C ALA A 109 0.66 7.37 2.66
N ASP A 110 0.34 6.10 2.48
CA ASP A 110 -0.85 5.61 1.79
C ASP A 110 -2.07 5.45 2.72
N ASP A 111 -1.88 5.69 4.04
CA ASP A 111 -2.96 5.80 5.01
C ASP A 111 -2.90 7.13 5.77
N LEU A 112 -3.92 7.40 6.58
CA LEU A 112 -4.02 8.63 7.36
C LEU A 112 -2.83 8.79 8.33
N VAL A 113 -2.45 7.72 9.06
CA VAL A 113 -1.39 7.77 10.08
C VAL A 113 -0.04 8.03 9.43
N GLY A 114 0.30 7.31 8.36
CA GLY A 114 1.53 7.54 7.59
C GLY A 114 1.60 8.96 7.04
N THR A 115 0.48 9.45 6.47
CA THR A 115 0.38 10.81 5.93
C THR A 115 0.58 11.86 7.03
N LEU A 116 -0.08 11.73 8.17
CA LEU A 116 0.06 12.66 9.30
C LEU A 116 1.50 12.71 9.84
N CYS A 117 2.14 11.54 10.01
CA CYS A 117 3.52 11.46 10.47
C CYS A 117 4.51 12.07 9.46
N LEU A 118 4.27 11.90 8.15
CA LEU A 118 5.13 12.46 7.10
C LEU A 118 4.92 13.97 6.92
N ALA A 119 3.69 14.46 7.07
CA ALA A 119 3.33 15.87 6.90
C ALA A 119 3.65 16.73 8.13
N SER A 120 3.82 16.11 9.31
CA SER A 120 4.09 16.85 10.55
C SER A 120 5.58 17.19 10.70
N THR A 121 5.86 18.43 11.13
CA THR A 121 7.19 18.87 11.56
C THR A 121 7.42 18.70 13.07
N ALA A 122 6.40 18.24 13.81
CA ALA A 122 6.50 18.00 15.24
C ALA A 122 7.42 16.79 15.54
N PRO A 123 8.12 16.78 16.69
CA PRO A 123 8.89 15.65 17.15
C PRO A 123 8.07 14.35 17.15
N LEU A 124 8.61 13.29 16.55
CA LEU A 124 7.97 11.98 16.47
C LEU A 124 8.45 11.09 17.61
N THR A 125 7.55 10.52 18.38
CA THR A 125 7.81 9.48 19.37
C THR A 125 7.13 8.19 18.93
N VAL A 126 7.88 7.10 18.84
CA VAL A 126 7.34 5.77 18.50
C VAL A 126 7.45 4.84 19.70
N CYS A 127 6.36 4.13 20.01
CA CYS A 127 6.27 3.21 21.14
C CYS A 127 6.01 1.79 20.59
N PRO A 128 7.07 0.99 20.36
CA PRO A 128 6.94 -0.34 19.76
C PRO A 128 6.15 -1.30 20.64
N ALA A 129 5.31 -2.13 19.98
CA ALA A 129 4.62 -3.24 20.62
C ALA A 129 4.39 -4.37 19.61
N MET A 130 4.99 -5.54 19.87
CA MET A 130 4.94 -6.72 19.00
C MET A 130 5.46 -7.95 19.72
N ASN A 131 5.32 -9.13 19.11
CA ASN A 131 5.99 -10.33 19.59
C ASN A 131 7.52 -10.13 19.67
N HIS A 132 8.19 -10.73 20.64
CA HIS A 132 9.63 -10.54 20.88
C HIS A 132 10.50 -10.95 19.67
N ARG A 133 10.11 -12.01 18.93
CA ARG A 133 10.83 -12.44 17.71
C ARG A 133 10.72 -11.40 16.60
N MET A 134 9.54 -10.77 16.46
CA MET A 134 9.36 -9.67 15.54
C MET A 134 10.20 -8.45 15.93
N TRP A 135 10.29 -8.16 17.23
CA TRP A 135 11.12 -7.06 17.73
C TRP A 135 12.61 -7.30 17.46
N LEU A 136 13.10 -8.51 17.75
CA LEU A 136 14.51 -8.88 17.56
C LEU A 136 14.88 -9.13 16.09
N HIS A 137 13.90 -9.15 15.20
CA HIS A 137 14.16 -9.40 13.78
C HIS A 137 15.02 -8.29 13.17
N PRO A 138 16.10 -8.63 12.39
CA PRO A 138 17.01 -7.63 11.82
C PRO A 138 16.32 -6.51 11.04
N ALA A 139 15.26 -6.82 10.29
CA ALA A 139 14.49 -5.82 9.56
C ALA A 139 13.82 -4.79 10.49
N THR A 140 13.24 -5.24 11.62
CA THR A 140 12.63 -4.34 12.61
C THR A 140 13.69 -3.46 13.26
N GLN A 141 14.85 -4.03 13.62
CA GLN A 141 15.96 -3.27 14.20
C GLN A 141 16.53 -2.25 13.21
N ALA A 142 16.63 -2.60 11.92
CA ALA A 142 17.06 -1.66 10.88
C ALA A 142 16.06 -0.50 10.72
N ASN A 143 14.76 -0.76 10.74
CA ASN A 143 13.74 0.28 10.68
C ASN A 143 13.80 1.23 11.90
N ILE A 144 13.99 0.68 13.10
CA ILE A 144 14.17 1.47 14.32
C ILE A 144 15.45 2.33 14.24
N ALA A 145 16.55 1.78 13.75
CA ALA A 145 17.78 2.53 13.55
C ALA A 145 17.57 3.71 12.57
N THR A 146 16.88 3.47 11.47
CA THR A 146 16.52 4.51 10.48
C THR A 146 15.65 5.61 11.11
N LEU A 147 14.63 5.25 11.89
CA LEU A 147 13.77 6.22 12.56
C LEU A 147 14.55 7.06 13.58
N ARG A 148 15.43 6.43 14.37
CA ARG A 148 16.31 7.13 15.31
C ARG A 148 17.27 8.10 14.61
N GLN A 149 17.88 7.69 13.50
CA GLN A 149 18.74 8.56 12.67
C GLN A 149 18.00 9.78 12.15
N ARG A 150 16.69 9.66 11.90
CA ARG A 150 15.82 10.75 11.47
C ARG A 150 15.23 11.57 12.62
N GLY A 151 15.70 11.35 13.84
CA GLY A 151 15.31 12.12 15.01
C GLY A 151 14.06 11.60 15.74
N ALA A 152 13.53 10.44 15.38
CA ALA A 152 12.42 9.85 16.12
C ALA A 152 12.87 9.34 17.50
N HIS A 153 12.11 9.68 18.53
CA HIS A 153 12.30 9.18 19.88
C HIS A 153 11.64 7.81 20.05
N VAL A 154 12.34 6.82 20.58
CA VAL A 154 11.83 5.46 20.75
C VAL A 154 11.65 5.19 22.24
N VAL A 155 10.42 4.89 22.67
CA VAL A 155 10.07 4.57 24.05
C VAL A 155 9.65 3.11 24.17
N GLY A 156 10.43 2.30 24.86
CA GLY A 156 10.26 0.87 24.92
C GLY A 156 10.86 0.12 23.71
N PRO A 157 10.40 -1.11 23.40
CA PRO A 157 9.40 -1.86 24.16
C PRO A 157 9.92 -2.32 25.51
N ASN A 158 9.01 -2.61 26.45
CA ASN A 158 9.35 -3.20 27.73
C ASN A 158 9.50 -4.72 27.63
N ASP A 159 10.28 -5.29 28.54
CA ASP A 159 10.38 -6.73 28.76
C ASP A 159 9.19 -7.26 29.57
N GLY A 160 8.83 -8.51 29.37
CA GLY A 160 7.86 -9.20 30.20
C GLY A 160 6.99 -10.22 29.44
N PRO A 161 5.92 -10.74 30.11
CA PRO A 161 5.02 -11.69 29.48
C PRO A 161 4.28 -11.05 28.29
N LEU A 162 4.23 -11.76 27.18
CA LEU A 162 3.54 -11.40 25.94
C LEU A 162 2.19 -12.14 25.83
N ALA A 163 1.33 -11.70 24.93
CA ALA A 163 -0.01 -12.25 24.78
C ALA A 163 -0.03 -13.74 24.39
N GLU A 164 1.03 -14.22 23.73
CA GLU A 164 1.18 -15.60 23.29
C GLU A 164 1.77 -16.53 24.38
N GLY A 165 1.98 -16.02 25.62
CA GLY A 165 2.56 -16.80 26.73
C GLY A 165 4.09 -16.86 26.74
N GLU A 166 4.76 -16.28 25.74
CA GLU A 166 6.21 -16.10 25.73
C GLU A 166 6.62 -14.90 26.60
N SER A 167 7.89 -14.77 26.97
CA SER A 167 8.43 -13.63 27.73
C SER A 167 9.63 -13.03 27.00
N GLY A 168 9.73 -11.71 26.96
CA GLY A 168 10.82 -11.01 26.30
C GLY A 168 10.46 -9.57 25.96
N PRO A 169 11.38 -8.85 25.26
CA PRO A 169 11.13 -7.49 24.81
C PRO A 169 10.05 -7.46 23.71
N GLY A 170 9.03 -6.66 23.90
CA GLY A 170 7.93 -6.54 22.92
C GLY A 170 6.66 -5.90 23.47
N ARG A 171 6.57 -5.72 24.80
CA ARG A 171 5.43 -5.05 25.42
C ARG A 171 5.46 -3.55 25.17
N LEU A 172 4.30 -2.97 24.89
CA LEU A 172 4.16 -1.52 24.88
C LEU A 172 4.64 -0.94 26.23
N ALA A 173 5.45 0.09 26.16
CA ALA A 173 5.83 0.88 27.35
C ALA A 173 4.56 1.32 28.11
N GLU A 174 4.65 1.37 29.42
CA GLU A 174 3.49 1.78 30.22
C GLU A 174 3.13 3.25 29.94
N PRO A 175 1.86 3.62 29.99
CA PRO A 175 1.42 4.98 29.68
C PRO A 175 2.17 6.08 30.43
N GLU A 176 2.49 5.84 31.70
CA GLU A 176 3.26 6.76 32.54
C GLU A 176 4.70 6.98 32.03
N GLN A 177 5.34 5.94 31.51
CA GLN A 177 6.69 6.03 30.93
C GLN A 177 6.65 6.87 29.63
N ILE A 178 5.61 6.71 28.83
CA ILE A 178 5.42 7.48 27.59
C ILE A 178 5.19 8.96 27.93
N VAL A 179 4.31 9.26 28.89
CA VAL A 179 4.05 10.64 29.34
C VAL A 179 5.33 11.28 29.92
N ALA A 180 6.09 10.55 30.72
CA ALA A 180 7.35 11.05 31.27
C ALA A 180 8.39 11.35 30.18
N ALA A 181 8.50 10.49 29.17
CA ALA A 181 9.40 10.70 28.03
C ALA A 181 9.01 11.96 27.23
N LEU A 182 7.70 12.19 27.02
CA LEU A 182 7.19 13.38 26.34
C LEU A 182 7.40 14.66 27.13
N ALA A 183 7.31 14.59 28.45
CA ALA A 183 7.58 15.73 29.33
C ALA A 183 9.08 16.09 29.33
N GLY A 184 9.97 15.09 29.36
CA GLY A 184 11.41 15.27 29.34
C GLY A 184 11.98 15.82 28.01
N SER A 185 11.30 15.60 26.90
CA SER A 185 11.67 16.13 25.57
C SER A 185 11.34 17.62 25.37
N GLY A 186 10.79 18.28 26.38
CA GLY A 186 10.40 19.70 26.35
C GLY A 186 11.53 20.73 26.48
N GLY A 187 12.77 20.30 26.65
CA GLY A 187 13.94 21.17 26.92
C GLY A 187 14.85 21.49 25.75
N SER A 188 14.62 20.94 24.56
CA SER A 188 15.37 21.30 23.36
C SER A 188 14.45 21.50 22.16
N ALA A 189 13.71 22.61 22.21
CA ALA A 189 13.11 23.18 21.00
C ALA A 189 14.23 23.84 20.19
N GLN A 190 15.05 23.04 19.53
CA GLN A 190 15.89 23.40 18.39
C GLN A 190 16.63 22.15 17.92
N SER A 191 15.89 21.21 17.36
CA SER A 191 16.43 20.41 16.27
C SER A 191 15.42 20.54 15.15
N ALA A 192 15.43 21.75 14.56
CA ALA A 192 14.92 21.95 13.23
C ALA A 192 15.55 20.83 12.38
N ILE A 193 14.71 20.07 11.69
CA ILE A 193 15.14 19.38 10.48
C ILE A 193 15.94 20.44 9.71
N PRO A 194 17.22 20.25 9.43
CA PRO A 194 17.95 21.22 8.62
C PRO A 194 17.16 21.39 7.34
N ALA A 195 16.76 22.63 7.09
CA ALA A 195 16.26 23.01 5.76
C ALA A 195 17.22 22.40 4.75
N LEU A 196 16.65 21.77 3.72
CA LEU A 196 17.32 21.16 2.59
C LEU A 196 18.61 21.93 2.22
N ALA A 197 19.73 21.63 2.86
CA ALA A 197 21.02 21.94 2.31
C ALA A 197 21.34 20.83 1.33
N MET A 198 21.32 21.17 0.05
CA MET A 198 21.91 20.36 -1.00
C MET A 198 23.29 19.93 -0.55
N VAL A 199 23.42 18.67 -0.13
CA VAL A 199 24.73 18.04 0.04
C VAL A 199 25.14 17.53 -1.34
N ALA A 200 25.91 18.35 -2.01
CA ALA A 200 26.79 17.86 -3.06
C ALA A 200 27.97 17.13 -2.40
N ALA A 201 28.27 15.98 -2.93
CA ALA A 201 29.51 15.21 -2.87
C ALA A 201 29.69 14.15 -1.76
N GLY A 202 29.59 12.92 -2.15
CA GLY A 202 30.69 11.97 -2.14
C GLY A 202 30.83 11.05 -0.92
N THR A 203 30.10 9.93 -0.92
CA THR A 203 30.69 8.61 -0.71
C THR A 203 29.77 7.55 -1.31
N ALA A 204 30.35 6.60 -2.03
CA ALA A 204 29.66 5.64 -2.87
C ALA A 204 28.80 4.66 -2.06
N ALA A 205 27.47 4.84 -2.11
CA ALA A 205 26.51 3.76 -1.96
C ALA A 205 26.37 3.05 -3.32
N PRO A 206 26.01 1.77 -3.38
CA PRO A 206 25.90 1.07 -4.67
C PRO A 206 24.91 1.81 -5.55
N ARG A 207 25.34 2.16 -6.74
CA ARG A 207 24.57 2.87 -7.75
C ARG A 207 23.27 2.15 -8.02
N SER A 208 22.14 2.64 -7.49
CA SER A 208 20.90 2.51 -8.20
C SER A 208 21.08 3.39 -9.45
N THR A 209 21.25 2.77 -10.58
CA THR A 209 21.18 3.45 -11.85
C THR A 209 19.82 4.14 -11.92
N SER A 210 19.80 5.46 -11.74
CA SER A 210 18.62 6.29 -11.98
C SER A 210 18.28 6.18 -13.46
N HIS A 211 17.28 5.37 -13.80
CA HIS A 211 16.71 5.30 -15.15
C HIS A 211 15.66 6.41 -15.32
N ASP A 212 15.90 7.58 -14.74
CA ASP A 212 15.11 8.77 -15.01
C ASP A 212 15.16 9.07 -16.51
N GLY A 213 14.05 8.82 -17.21
CA GLY A 213 13.91 9.04 -18.62
C GLY A 213 14.07 7.80 -19.52
N ALA A 214 14.29 6.59 -18.97
CA ALA A 214 14.43 5.36 -19.77
C ALA A 214 13.20 5.04 -20.65
N LEU A 215 12.02 5.55 -20.28
CA LEU A 215 10.77 5.41 -21.04
C LEU A 215 10.28 6.74 -21.65
N ARG A 216 11.14 7.75 -21.69
CA ARG A 216 10.77 9.07 -22.20
C ARG A 216 10.33 9.01 -23.66
N GLY A 217 9.14 9.55 -23.92
CA GLY A 217 8.57 9.62 -25.27
C GLY A 217 7.94 8.32 -25.75
N LEU A 218 7.99 7.23 -24.95
CA LEU A 218 7.30 5.98 -25.26
C LEU A 218 5.84 6.04 -24.80
N ARG A 219 4.98 5.42 -25.57
CA ARG A 219 3.57 5.21 -25.24
C ARG A 219 3.35 3.83 -24.68
N LEU A 220 2.91 3.74 -23.42
CA LEU A 220 2.57 2.52 -22.73
C LEU A 220 1.06 2.35 -22.62
N LEU A 221 0.57 1.19 -23.01
CA LEU A 221 -0.80 0.76 -22.82
C LEU A 221 -0.83 -0.33 -21.77
N ILE A 222 -1.58 -0.13 -20.69
CA ILE A 222 -1.65 -1.06 -19.56
C ILE A 222 -3.10 -1.45 -19.33
N SER A 223 -3.40 -2.74 -19.20
CA SER A 223 -4.70 -3.21 -18.71
C SER A 223 -4.59 -3.66 -17.27
N ALA A 224 -5.57 -3.31 -16.42
CA ALA A 224 -5.56 -3.57 -14.98
C ALA A 224 -6.95 -3.87 -14.41
N GLY A 225 -6.99 -4.43 -13.20
CA GLY A 225 -8.24 -4.74 -12.52
C GLY A 225 -8.92 -6.01 -13.02
N PRO A 226 -10.06 -6.39 -12.43
CA PRO A 226 -10.88 -7.51 -12.87
C PRO A 226 -11.77 -7.12 -14.04
N THR A 227 -12.35 -8.11 -14.73
CA THR A 227 -13.57 -7.90 -15.51
C THR A 227 -14.76 -8.53 -14.81
N TYR A 228 -15.93 -7.95 -14.98
CA TYR A 228 -17.19 -8.42 -14.43
C TYR A 228 -18.14 -8.76 -15.58
N GLU A 229 -18.51 -10.04 -15.64
CA GLU A 229 -19.40 -10.58 -16.66
C GLU A 229 -20.80 -10.73 -16.05
N ASP A 230 -21.70 -9.82 -16.37
CA ASP A 230 -23.01 -9.74 -15.73
C ASP A 230 -23.86 -10.97 -16.08
N LEU A 231 -24.38 -11.64 -15.05
CA LEU A 231 -25.37 -12.71 -15.14
C LEU A 231 -26.79 -12.12 -15.23
N ASP A 232 -27.03 -11.13 -14.38
CA ASP A 232 -28.25 -10.36 -14.26
C ASP A 232 -27.92 -8.97 -13.67
N PRO A 233 -28.88 -8.03 -13.51
CA PRO A 233 -28.60 -6.71 -12.96
C PRO A 233 -27.99 -6.68 -11.53
N VAL A 234 -27.92 -7.84 -10.85
CA VAL A 234 -27.49 -7.95 -9.45
C VAL A 234 -26.20 -8.78 -9.30
N ARG A 235 -25.99 -9.77 -10.17
CA ARG A 235 -24.91 -10.77 -10.05
C ARG A 235 -24.01 -10.78 -11.28
N TYR A 236 -22.74 -11.02 -11.05
CA TYR A 236 -21.73 -11.16 -12.09
C TYR A 236 -20.74 -12.28 -11.76
N LEU A 237 -20.04 -12.78 -12.76
CA LEU A 237 -18.83 -13.58 -12.66
C LEU A 237 -17.62 -12.67 -12.81
N GLY A 238 -16.54 -12.95 -12.10
CA GLY A 238 -15.32 -12.17 -12.23
C GLY A 238 -14.17 -12.80 -11.44
N ASN A 239 -12.94 -12.44 -11.83
CA ASN A 239 -11.73 -12.87 -11.16
C ASN A 239 -11.39 -11.92 -10.02
N ARG A 240 -10.77 -12.45 -8.95
CA ARG A 240 -10.25 -11.59 -7.87
C ARG A 240 -9.08 -10.77 -8.40
N SER A 241 -9.18 -9.46 -8.32
CA SER A 241 -8.09 -8.54 -8.62
C SER A 241 -8.35 -7.18 -7.98
N SER A 242 -7.35 -6.63 -7.31
CA SER A 242 -7.41 -5.28 -6.76
C SER A 242 -6.94 -4.20 -7.74
N GLY A 243 -6.36 -4.58 -8.89
CA GLY A 243 -5.74 -3.64 -9.84
C GLY A 243 -4.42 -3.01 -9.40
N LYS A 244 -4.01 -3.16 -8.15
CA LYS A 244 -2.85 -2.47 -7.53
C LYS A 244 -1.57 -2.58 -8.35
N MET A 245 -1.28 -3.74 -8.97
CA MET A 245 -0.04 -3.94 -9.74
C MET A 245 -0.02 -3.10 -11.02
N GLY A 246 -1.12 -3.11 -11.80
CA GLY A 246 -1.22 -2.31 -13.01
C GLY A 246 -1.20 -0.80 -12.73
N PHE A 247 -1.84 -0.36 -11.66
CA PHE A 247 -1.79 1.04 -11.23
C PHE A 247 -0.40 1.45 -10.75
N ALA A 248 0.33 0.58 -10.05
CA ALA A 248 1.71 0.82 -9.65
C ALA A 248 2.65 0.93 -10.87
N LEU A 249 2.48 0.06 -11.87
CA LEU A 249 3.22 0.14 -13.13
C LEU A 249 2.90 1.42 -13.90
N ALA A 250 1.63 1.82 -13.98
CA ALA A 250 1.22 3.05 -14.64
C ALA A 250 1.84 4.29 -13.98
N ALA A 251 1.79 4.38 -12.66
CA ALA A 251 2.41 5.47 -11.90
C ALA A 251 3.94 5.51 -12.08
N ALA A 252 4.61 4.37 -12.03
CA ALA A 252 6.06 4.27 -12.20
C ALA A 252 6.49 4.61 -13.64
N ALA A 253 5.70 4.23 -14.65
CA ALA A 253 5.98 4.54 -16.06
C ALA A 253 5.89 6.04 -16.33
N VAL A 254 4.88 6.74 -15.77
CA VAL A 254 4.77 8.21 -15.89
C VAL A 254 5.98 8.91 -15.25
N ARG A 255 6.42 8.49 -14.06
CA ARG A 255 7.63 9.05 -13.42
C ARG A 255 8.87 8.90 -14.30
N ARG A 256 8.94 7.86 -15.15
CA ARG A 256 10.03 7.62 -16.12
C ARG A 256 9.83 8.31 -17.45
N GLY A 257 8.82 9.18 -17.55
CA GLY A 257 8.57 10.03 -18.72
C GLY A 257 7.76 9.40 -19.84
N ALA A 258 7.11 8.26 -19.60
CA ALA A 258 6.22 7.60 -20.56
C ALA A 258 4.85 8.30 -20.64
N GLN A 259 4.20 8.22 -21.81
CA GLN A 259 2.79 8.51 -21.97
C GLN A 259 1.99 7.23 -21.67
N VAL A 260 1.12 7.25 -20.67
CA VAL A 260 0.45 6.05 -20.19
C VAL A 260 -1.06 6.12 -20.43
N VAL A 261 -1.59 5.09 -21.11
CA VAL A 261 -3.02 4.79 -21.17
C VAL A 261 -3.28 3.55 -20.32
N LEU A 262 -4.17 3.69 -19.34
CA LEU A 262 -4.57 2.63 -18.42
C LEU A 262 -6.02 2.23 -18.67
N VAL A 263 -6.25 1.05 -19.21
CA VAL A 263 -7.60 0.45 -19.33
C VAL A 263 -7.89 -0.32 -18.05
N SER A 264 -8.83 0.15 -17.26
CA SER A 264 -9.11 -0.39 -15.93
C SER A 264 -10.48 -1.04 -15.85
N GLY A 265 -10.52 -2.30 -15.42
CA GLY A 265 -11.73 -2.91 -14.90
C GLY A 265 -12.15 -2.27 -13.56
N PRO A 266 -13.30 -2.71 -12.97
CA PRO A 266 -13.87 -2.07 -11.78
C PRO A 266 -12.94 -2.18 -10.56
N VAL A 267 -12.35 -1.07 -10.14
CA VAL A 267 -11.51 -0.93 -8.95
C VAL A 267 -11.73 0.43 -8.30
N GLN A 268 -11.49 0.53 -6.99
CA GLN A 268 -11.61 1.78 -6.23
C GLN A 268 -10.26 2.48 -6.05
N LEU A 269 -9.35 2.34 -7.02
CA LEU A 269 -8.05 3.00 -6.96
C LEU A 269 -8.12 4.38 -7.65
N PRO A 270 -7.51 5.42 -7.05
CA PRO A 270 -7.38 6.71 -7.71
C PRO A 270 -6.51 6.59 -8.97
N THR A 271 -6.81 7.35 -9.98
CA THR A 271 -5.98 7.43 -11.19
C THR A 271 -4.66 8.10 -10.83
N PRO A 272 -3.51 7.49 -11.14
CA PRO A 272 -2.22 8.15 -10.92
C PRO A 272 -2.09 9.42 -11.78
N ASP A 273 -1.44 10.43 -11.25
CA ASP A 273 -1.22 11.70 -11.96
C ASP A 273 -0.51 11.45 -13.30
N GLY A 274 -0.98 12.11 -14.34
CA GLY A 274 -0.42 12.01 -15.70
C GLY A 274 -0.84 10.74 -16.47
N VAL A 275 -1.68 9.89 -15.91
CA VAL A 275 -2.22 8.68 -16.56
C VAL A 275 -3.57 8.99 -17.21
N GLN A 276 -3.71 8.65 -18.48
CA GLN A 276 -5.02 8.62 -19.14
C GLN A 276 -5.74 7.30 -18.81
N ARG A 277 -6.81 7.36 -18.02
CA ARG A 277 -7.59 6.18 -17.62
C ARG A 277 -8.83 6.00 -18.50
N ILE A 278 -9.10 4.76 -18.85
CA ILE A 278 -10.33 4.32 -19.54
C ILE A 278 -10.97 3.24 -18.66
N ASP A 279 -12.13 3.53 -18.09
CA ASP A 279 -12.88 2.57 -17.29
C ASP A 279 -13.71 1.66 -18.15
N VAL A 280 -13.65 0.36 -17.86
CA VAL A 280 -14.40 -0.70 -18.52
C VAL A 280 -14.99 -1.65 -17.48
N ARG A 281 -15.98 -2.47 -17.86
CA ARG A 281 -16.60 -3.42 -16.94
C ARG A 281 -16.37 -4.87 -17.34
N SER A 282 -16.63 -5.20 -18.61
CA SER A 282 -16.58 -6.56 -19.12
C SER A 282 -15.29 -6.83 -19.93
N ALA A 283 -14.99 -8.11 -20.15
CA ALA A 283 -13.91 -8.54 -21.04
C ALA A 283 -14.09 -7.98 -22.46
N ALA A 284 -15.31 -7.95 -22.97
CA ALA A 284 -15.60 -7.38 -24.28
C ALA A 284 -15.28 -5.87 -24.35
N GLN A 285 -15.65 -5.11 -23.33
CA GLN A 285 -15.33 -3.68 -23.25
C GLN A 285 -13.82 -3.46 -23.07
N MET A 286 -13.15 -4.27 -22.26
CA MET A 286 -11.70 -4.20 -22.09
C MET A 286 -10.96 -4.48 -23.39
N ARG A 287 -11.39 -5.53 -24.13
CA ARG A 287 -10.87 -5.82 -25.47
C ARG A 287 -11.00 -4.63 -26.41
N GLN A 288 -12.21 -4.06 -26.49
CA GLN A 288 -12.49 -2.92 -27.37
C GLN A 288 -11.62 -1.71 -27.01
N ALA A 289 -11.50 -1.38 -25.72
CA ALA A 289 -10.71 -0.25 -25.23
C ALA A 289 -9.22 -0.45 -25.46
N VAL A 290 -8.68 -1.66 -25.21
CA VAL A 290 -7.28 -1.99 -25.43
C VAL A 290 -6.93 -1.91 -26.91
N LEU A 291 -7.69 -2.57 -27.79
CA LEU A 291 -7.44 -2.53 -29.23
C LEU A 291 -7.62 -1.12 -29.82
N GLY A 292 -8.63 -0.36 -29.31
CA GLY A 292 -8.86 1.02 -29.74
C GLY A 292 -7.80 2.03 -29.25
N ALA A 293 -7.01 1.66 -28.27
CA ALA A 293 -5.91 2.49 -27.75
C ALA A 293 -4.57 2.24 -28.46
N LEU A 294 -4.49 1.30 -29.37
CA LEU A 294 -3.31 1.08 -30.23
C LEU A 294 -3.23 2.18 -31.34
N PRO A 295 -2.03 2.49 -31.86
CA PRO A 295 -0.73 1.90 -31.54
C PRO A 295 -0.13 2.36 -30.23
N ALA A 296 0.71 1.53 -29.62
CA ALA A 296 1.52 1.84 -28.45
C ALA A 296 2.92 1.22 -28.61
N ASP A 297 3.93 1.71 -27.91
CA ASP A 297 5.26 1.09 -27.95
C ASP A 297 5.29 -0.19 -27.13
N ILE A 298 4.64 -0.19 -25.96
CA ILE A 298 4.63 -1.31 -25.00
C ILE A 298 3.20 -1.58 -24.55
N TYR A 299 2.79 -2.83 -24.58
CA TYR A 299 1.57 -3.28 -23.90
C TYR A 299 1.92 -4.12 -22.67
N ILE A 300 1.27 -3.83 -21.53
CA ILE A 300 1.40 -4.59 -20.29
C ILE A 300 0.03 -5.08 -19.85
N GLY A 301 -0.22 -6.37 -20.02
CA GLY A 301 -1.49 -7.02 -19.66
C GLY A 301 -1.47 -7.50 -18.21
N THR A 302 -1.94 -6.68 -17.25
CA THR A 302 -2.05 -7.07 -15.84
C THR A 302 -3.48 -7.34 -15.39
N ALA A 303 -4.47 -7.13 -16.26
CA ALA A 303 -5.87 -7.34 -15.94
C ALA A 303 -6.18 -8.82 -15.67
N ALA A 304 -7.02 -9.07 -14.67
CA ALA A 304 -7.58 -10.39 -14.40
C ALA A 304 -8.89 -10.57 -15.18
N VAL A 305 -8.73 -10.79 -16.48
CA VAL A 305 -9.87 -10.98 -17.40
C VAL A 305 -10.54 -12.32 -17.11
N ALA A 306 -11.87 -12.34 -17.03
CA ALA A 306 -12.63 -13.58 -16.88
C ALA A 306 -12.49 -14.44 -18.14
N ASP A 307 -12.18 -15.73 -17.97
CA ASP A 307 -12.04 -16.68 -19.10
C ASP A 307 -13.38 -17.06 -19.74
N TYR A 308 -14.46 -16.85 -19.01
CA TYR A 308 -15.82 -17.18 -19.44
C TYR A 308 -16.78 -16.05 -19.12
N THR A 309 -17.76 -15.85 -20.02
CA THR A 309 -18.87 -14.93 -19.86
C THR A 309 -20.19 -15.69 -20.04
N PRO A 310 -21.31 -15.25 -19.44
CA PRO A 310 -22.61 -15.83 -19.74
C PRO A 310 -22.93 -15.73 -21.23
N LYS A 311 -23.43 -16.82 -21.81
CA LYS A 311 -23.89 -16.81 -23.22
C LYS A 311 -24.95 -15.74 -23.46
N GLN A 312 -25.76 -15.49 -22.43
CA GLN A 312 -26.79 -14.47 -22.43
C GLN A 312 -26.91 -13.88 -21.01
N ALA A 313 -26.67 -12.58 -20.89
CA ALA A 313 -26.99 -11.84 -19.68
C ALA A 313 -28.53 -11.58 -19.63
N LEU A 314 -29.11 -11.80 -18.46
CA LEU A 314 -30.54 -11.55 -18.27
C LEU A 314 -30.77 -10.09 -17.88
N THR A 315 -31.85 -9.51 -18.43
CA THR A 315 -32.26 -8.13 -18.12
C THR A 315 -33.00 -8.00 -16.78
N GLU A 316 -33.45 -9.13 -16.21
CA GLU A 316 -34.10 -9.19 -14.91
C GLU A 316 -33.34 -10.11 -13.96
N LYS A 317 -33.46 -9.79 -12.67
CA LYS A 317 -32.87 -10.61 -11.60
C LYS A 317 -33.38 -12.05 -11.65
N ILE A 318 -32.48 -13.03 -11.74
CA ILE A 318 -32.81 -14.46 -11.67
C ILE A 318 -33.50 -14.77 -10.34
N LYS A 319 -34.75 -15.23 -10.40
CA LYS A 319 -35.48 -15.67 -9.20
C LYS A 319 -35.06 -17.07 -8.81
N LYS A 320 -35.12 -17.37 -7.52
CA LYS A 320 -34.84 -18.71 -6.99
C LYS A 320 -35.95 -19.68 -7.43
N ASN A 321 -35.64 -20.56 -8.37
CA ASN A 321 -36.50 -21.63 -8.83
C ASN A 321 -35.78 -22.95 -8.64
N GLY A 322 -36.00 -23.63 -7.48
CA GLY A 322 -35.33 -24.88 -7.12
C GLY A 322 -34.01 -24.71 -6.37
N ASP A 323 -33.34 -25.83 -6.10
CA ASP A 323 -32.12 -25.90 -5.29
C ASP A 323 -30.83 -25.68 -6.07
N THR A 324 -30.90 -25.71 -7.39
CA THR A 324 -29.76 -25.58 -8.30
C THR A 324 -30.02 -24.54 -9.38
N LEU A 325 -28.94 -23.90 -9.86
CA LEU A 325 -28.94 -23.01 -11.00
C LEU A 325 -27.87 -23.46 -11.99
N THR A 326 -28.26 -23.74 -13.24
CA THR A 326 -27.32 -24.03 -14.33
C THR A 326 -27.11 -22.77 -15.16
N LEU A 327 -25.84 -22.43 -15.43
CA LEU A 327 -25.46 -21.30 -16.26
C LEU A 327 -24.71 -21.81 -17.50
N GLU A 328 -25.13 -21.35 -18.67
CA GLU A 328 -24.40 -21.61 -19.90
C GLU A 328 -23.36 -20.50 -20.11
N LEU A 329 -22.09 -20.88 -20.13
CA LEU A 329 -20.97 -19.98 -20.27
C LEU A 329 -20.25 -20.21 -21.60
N ILE A 330 -19.80 -19.13 -22.21
CA ILE A 330 -18.96 -19.15 -23.42
C ILE A 330 -17.59 -18.54 -23.13
N ARG A 331 -16.57 -18.93 -23.86
CA ARG A 331 -15.22 -18.36 -23.72
C ARG A 331 -15.19 -16.90 -24.10
N THR A 332 -14.47 -16.11 -23.32
CA THR A 332 -14.13 -14.74 -23.68
C THR A 332 -12.97 -14.70 -24.69
N PRO A 333 -12.84 -13.66 -25.51
CA PRO A 333 -11.67 -13.45 -26.36
C PRO A 333 -10.39 -13.30 -25.55
N ASP A 334 -9.29 -13.86 -26.05
CA ASP A 334 -7.96 -13.73 -25.44
C ASP A 334 -7.31 -12.40 -25.86
N ILE A 335 -7.53 -11.37 -25.06
CA ILE A 335 -7.06 -10.00 -25.33
C ILE A 335 -5.54 -9.98 -25.50
N LEU A 336 -4.80 -10.70 -24.66
CA LEU A 336 -3.34 -10.71 -24.67
C LEU A 336 -2.81 -11.31 -25.98
N ALA A 337 -3.38 -12.43 -26.42
CA ALA A 337 -3.02 -13.07 -27.69
C ALA A 337 -3.39 -12.18 -28.90
N GLU A 338 -4.57 -11.53 -28.88
CA GLU A 338 -4.97 -10.63 -29.95
C GLU A 338 -4.07 -9.41 -30.07
N VAL A 339 -3.63 -8.85 -28.93
CA VAL A 339 -2.70 -7.71 -28.89
C VAL A 339 -1.32 -8.15 -29.38
N ALA A 340 -0.83 -9.32 -28.96
CA ALA A 340 0.46 -9.85 -29.40
C ALA A 340 0.52 -10.10 -30.92
N ALA A 341 -0.62 -10.39 -31.53
CA ALA A 341 -0.71 -10.54 -32.98
C ALA A 341 -0.58 -9.19 -33.76
N GLN A 342 -0.66 -8.03 -33.08
CA GLN A 342 -0.55 -6.69 -33.68
C GLN A 342 0.93 -6.22 -33.78
N THR A 343 1.79 -7.01 -34.38
CA THR A 343 3.26 -6.82 -34.41
C THR A 343 3.75 -5.48 -34.98
N GLN A 344 2.94 -4.80 -35.82
CA GLN A 344 3.28 -3.48 -36.37
C GLN A 344 2.88 -2.32 -35.43
N ALA A 345 2.03 -2.60 -34.45
CA ALA A 345 1.50 -1.59 -33.54
C ALA A 345 2.23 -1.55 -32.19
N LEU A 346 3.15 -2.50 -31.93
CA LEU A 346 3.81 -2.69 -30.65
C LEU A 346 5.28 -3.10 -30.85
N LYS A 347 6.15 -2.65 -29.93
CA LYS A 347 7.55 -3.06 -29.86
C LYS A 347 7.77 -4.16 -28.82
N LEU A 348 6.94 -4.21 -27.78
CA LEU A 348 7.05 -5.18 -26.69
C LEU A 348 5.68 -5.49 -26.10
N VAL A 349 5.40 -6.78 -25.89
CA VAL A 349 4.18 -7.28 -25.24
C VAL A 349 4.52 -8.05 -23.98
N VAL A 350 4.01 -7.56 -22.86
CA VAL A 350 4.23 -8.14 -21.53
C VAL A 350 2.92 -8.70 -20.99
N GLY A 351 2.90 -9.99 -20.66
CA GLY A 351 1.80 -10.66 -20.00
C GLY A 351 2.05 -10.85 -18.50
N PHE A 352 0.97 -10.98 -17.73
CA PHE A 352 1.01 -11.43 -16.35
C PHE A 352 0.30 -12.77 -16.21
N ALA A 353 0.85 -13.64 -15.35
CA ALA A 353 0.27 -14.92 -15.00
C ALA A 353 0.25 -15.12 -13.51
N ALA A 354 -0.91 -15.55 -12.98
CA ALA A 354 -1.09 -15.91 -11.59
C ALA A 354 -1.31 -17.43 -11.52
N GLU A 355 -0.35 -18.16 -10.94
CA GLU A 355 -0.35 -19.61 -10.93
C GLU A 355 -0.27 -20.15 -9.51
N THR A 356 -0.91 -21.30 -9.25
CA THR A 356 -0.88 -21.97 -7.94
C THR A 356 0.24 -22.99 -7.80
N HIS A 357 0.68 -23.59 -8.92
CA HIS A 357 1.73 -24.62 -8.99
C HIS A 357 2.39 -24.59 -10.38
N ASP A 358 3.52 -25.27 -10.53
CA ASP A 358 4.28 -25.40 -11.81
C ASP A 358 4.47 -24.07 -12.57
N ILE A 359 4.78 -23.00 -11.83
CA ILE A 359 4.78 -21.60 -12.32
C ILE A 359 5.61 -21.43 -13.58
N GLU A 360 6.85 -21.97 -13.61
CA GLU A 360 7.73 -21.83 -14.76
C GLU A 360 7.15 -22.51 -16.02
N ARG A 361 6.66 -23.75 -15.88
CA ARG A 361 6.08 -24.50 -16.98
C ARG A 361 4.89 -23.78 -17.59
N TYR A 362 3.95 -23.30 -16.75
CA TYR A 362 2.76 -22.59 -17.25
C TYR A 362 3.11 -21.22 -17.82
N ALA A 363 4.03 -20.49 -17.19
CA ALA A 363 4.47 -19.21 -17.71
C ALA A 363 5.16 -19.35 -19.08
N ARG A 364 6.10 -20.31 -19.23
CA ARG A 364 6.76 -20.55 -20.51
C ARG A 364 5.79 -21.07 -21.59
N GLY A 365 4.81 -21.90 -21.22
CA GLY A 365 3.75 -22.31 -22.15
C GLY A 365 2.97 -21.11 -22.68
N LYS A 366 2.47 -20.24 -21.76
CA LYS A 366 1.74 -19.01 -22.15
C LYS A 366 2.61 -18.04 -22.97
N LEU A 367 3.90 -17.91 -22.64
CA LEU A 367 4.85 -17.10 -23.41
C LEU A 367 4.91 -17.54 -24.87
N ALA A 368 5.05 -18.85 -25.10
CA ALA A 368 5.15 -19.44 -26.42
C ALA A 368 3.80 -19.41 -27.17
N ASP A 369 2.73 -19.88 -26.53
CA ASP A 369 1.40 -20.03 -27.13
C ASP A 369 0.78 -18.68 -27.56
N LYS A 370 1.09 -17.61 -26.82
CA LYS A 370 0.57 -16.26 -27.08
C LYS A 370 1.58 -15.34 -27.76
N HIS A 371 2.75 -15.84 -28.11
CA HIS A 371 3.83 -15.07 -28.77
C HIS A 371 4.21 -13.80 -28.02
N LEU A 372 4.41 -13.90 -26.68
CA LEU A 372 4.77 -12.76 -25.84
C LEU A 372 6.30 -12.56 -25.83
N ASP A 373 6.73 -11.32 -25.63
CA ASP A 373 8.15 -11.00 -25.42
C ASP A 373 8.58 -11.27 -23.99
N LEU A 374 7.66 -11.04 -23.04
CA LEU A 374 7.89 -11.18 -21.61
C LEU A 374 6.62 -11.65 -20.90
N ILE A 375 6.74 -12.58 -19.96
CA ILE A 375 5.67 -12.96 -19.05
C ILE A 375 6.14 -12.87 -17.61
N ILE A 376 5.36 -12.21 -16.78
CA ILE A 376 5.64 -12.03 -15.35
C ILE A 376 4.69 -12.94 -14.58
N ALA A 377 5.24 -13.97 -13.96
CA ALA A 377 4.48 -14.96 -13.21
C ALA A 377 4.64 -14.75 -11.70
N ASN A 378 3.54 -14.78 -10.99
CA ASN A 378 3.50 -14.76 -9.53
C ASN A 378 2.74 -15.96 -8.98
N GLN A 379 3.19 -16.46 -7.81
CA GLN A 379 2.49 -17.52 -7.10
C GLN A 379 1.32 -16.93 -6.32
N VAL A 380 0.14 -17.51 -6.51
CA VAL A 380 -1.07 -17.17 -5.77
C VAL A 380 -1.53 -18.36 -4.93
N GLY A 381 -2.37 -18.10 -3.90
CA GLY A 381 -2.84 -19.15 -3.01
C GLY A 381 -1.93 -19.44 -1.82
N VAL A 382 -0.83 -18.68 -1.65
CA VAL A 382 0.04 -18.75 -0.47
C VAL A 382 -0.26 -17.54 0.42
N ALA A 383 -0.33 -17.75 1.73
CA ALA A 383 -0.61 -16.69 2.70
C ALA A 383 0.44 -15.56 2.57
N GLY A 384 -0.03 -14.31 2.42
CA GLY A 384 0.83 -13.13 2.24
C GLY A 384 1.21 -12.79 0.81
N ASN A 385 0.94 -13.65 -0.18
CA ASN A 385 1.14 -13.39 -1.61
C ASN A 385 -0.20 -13.43 -2.35
N GLY A 386 -0.41 -12.55 -3.33
CA GLY A 386 -1.56 -12.65 -4.22
C GLY A 386 -2.27 -11.33 -4.52
N PHE A 387 -3.51 -11.44 -5.01
CA PHE A 387 -4.27 -10.34 -5.61
C PHE A 387 -4.57 -9.18 -4.65
N GLU A 388 -4.84 -9.45 -3.39
CA GLU A 388 -5.22 -8.45 -2.37
C GLU A 388 -4.04 -7.99 -1.51
N SER A 389 -2.90 -8.69 -1.53
CA SER A 389 -1.69 -8.32 -0.79
C SER A 389 -1.04 -7.05 -1.36
N ASP A 390 -0.44 -6.23 -0.50
CA ASP A 390 0.37 -5.08 -0.92
C ASP A 390 1.79 -5.49 -1.36
N GLN A 391 2.22 -6.70 -0.99
CA GLN A 391 3.48 -7.29 -1.45
C GLN A 391 3.25 -8.31 -2.56
N ASN A 392 4.25 -8.49 -3.39
CA ASN A 392 4.27 -9.55 -4.38
C ASN A 392 5.70 -10.00 -4.66
N ALA A 393 5.87 -11.30 -4.92
CA ALA A 393 7.07 -11.89 -5.50
C ALA A 393 6.72 -12.34 -6.93
N ALA A 394 7.63 -12.16 -7.86
CA ALA A 394 7.40 -12.52 -9.25
C ALA A 394 8.66 -13.09 -9.90
N THR A 395 8.49 -13.90 -10.92
CA THR A 395 9.56 -14.26 -11.84
C THR A 395 9.15 -13.88 -13.25
N ALA A 396 9.99 -13.10 -13.91
CA ALA A 396 9.83 -12.74 -15.29
C ALA A 396 10.54 -13.77 -16.17
N TYR A 397 9.86 -14.25 -17.22
CA TYR A 397 10.39 -15.20 -18.21
C TYR A 397 10.32 -14.60 -19.60
N TRP A 398 11.37 -14.81 -20.40
CA TRP A 398 11.42 -14.50 -21.82
C TRP A 398 12.06 -15.68 -22.56
N GLN A 399 12.14 -15.62 -23.87
CA GLN A 399 12.53 -16.76 -24.71
C GLN A 399 13.80 -17.49 -24.21
N HIS A 400 14.84 -16.75 -23.82
CA HIS A 400 16.15 -17.33 -23.48
C HIS A 400 16.59 -17.03 -22.05
N GLY A 401 15.68 -16.67 -21.14
CA GLY A 401 16.07 -16.36 -19.77
C GLY A 401 14.91 -16.19 -18.80
N ALA A 402 15.31 -15.92 -17.56
CA ALA A 402 14.39 -15.58 -16.48
C ALA A 402 15.08 -14.68 -15.44
N ARG A 403 14.29 -13.87 -14.74
CA ARG A 403 14.75 -13.07 -13.59
C ARG A 403 13.73 -13.13 -12.48
N SER A 404 14.16 -13.54 -11.29
CA SER A 404 13.30 -13.57 -10.11
C SER A 404 13.42 -12.29 -9.30
N PHE A 405 12.28 -11.84 -8.76
CA PHE A 405 12.14 -10.70 -7.90
C PHE A 405 11.60 -11.18 -6.55
N PRO A 406 12.32 -10.89 -5.44
CA PRO A 406 11.86 -11.28 -4.10
C PRO A 406 10.56 -10.57 -3.75
N ALA A 407 9.90 -11.03 -2.69
CA ALA A 407 8.70 -10.39 -2.17
C ALA A 407 9.02 -8.96 -1.71
N VAL A 408 8.46 -7.99 -2.41
CA VAL A 408 8.55 -6.55 -2.12
C VAL A 408 7.19 -5.91 -2.31
N ILE A 409 7.03 -4.66 -1.86
CA ILE A 409 5.79 -3.90 -2.11
C ILE A 409 5.60 -3.69 -3.62
N LYS A 410 4.34 -3.73 -4.07
CA LYS A 410 3.99 -3.67 -5.50
C LYS A 410 4.53 -2.44 -6.21
N THR A 411 4.68 -1.30 -5.53
CA THR A 411 5.30 -0.10 -6.09
C THR A 411 6.78 -0.28 -6.39
N GLN A 412 7.53 -0.95 -5.50
CA GLN A 412 8.94 -1.27 -5.71
C GLN A 412 9.11 -2.35 -6.78
N LEU A 413 8.24 -3.38 -6.77
CA LEU A 413 8.24 -4.38 -7.83
C LEU A 413 7.98 -3.75 -9.21
N ALA A 414 7.06 -2.78 -9.28
CA ALA A 414 6.76 -2.06 -10.53
C ALA A 414 8.00 -1.34 -11.08
N GLU A 415 8.79 -0.67 -10.22
CA GLU A 415 10.05 -0.05 -10.64
C GLU A 415 11.03 -1.09 -11.21
N GLN A 416 11.25 -2.19 -10.50
CA GLN A 416 12.16 -3.26 -10.93
C GLN A 416 11.71 -3.93 -12.23
N LEU A 417 10.40 -4.11 -12.43
CA LEU A 417 9.85 -4.67 -13.65
C LEU A 417 9.99 -3.71 -14.82
N LEU A 418 9.81 -2.40 -14.62
CA LEU A 418 10.02 -1.41 -15.67
C LEU A 418 11.51 -1.29 -16.06
N ASP A 419 12.44 -1.51 -15.11
CA ASP A 419 13.87 -1.60 -15.45
C ASP A 419 14.12 -2.77 -16.40
N LEU A 420 13.60 -3.96 -16.08
CA LEU A 420 13.70 -5.12 -16.96
C LEU A 420 13.04 -4.88 -18.32
N ILE A 421 11.84 -4.29 -18.35
CA ILE A 421 11.10 -3.97 -19.57
C ILE A 421 11.93 -3.01 -20.45
N ALA A 422 12.54 -1.98 -19.88
CA ALA A 422 13.40 -1.06 -20.60
C ALA A 422 14.66 -1.77 -21.14
N GLU A 423 15.31 -2.63 -20.34
CA GLU A 423 16.42 -3.46 -20.81
C GLU A 423 16.03 -4.35 -22.01
N ARG A 424 14.83 -4.95 -21.96
CA ARG A 424 14.33 -5.85 -23.02
C ARG A 424 13.90 -5.12 -24.28
N LEU A 425 13.48 -3.87 -24.17
CA LEU A 425 13.11 -3.02 -25.31
C LEU A 425 14.33 -2.67 -26.19
N HIS A 426 15.53 -2.66 -25.58
CA HIS A 426 16.79 -2.31 -26.27
C HIS A 426 17.68 -3.53 -26.60
N ALA A 427 17.23 -4.74 -26.23
CA ALA A 427 17.95 -6.00 -26.51
C ALA A 427 17.51 -6.64 -27.81
#